data_e3fb23d6bb3d7e5af9f5d83d6880dc9b
#
_entry.id   e3fb23d6bb3d7e5af9f5d83d6880dc9b
#
_cell.length_a   1.000
_cell.length_b   1.000
_cell.length_c   1.000
_cell.angle_alpha   90.00
_cell.angle_beta   90.00
_cell.angle_gamma   90.00
#
_symmetry.space_group_name_H-M   'P 1'
#
loop_
_entity.id
_entity.type
_entity.pdbx_description
1 polymer ?
#
loop_
_entity_poly.entity_id
_entity_poly.type
_entity_poly.pdbx_seq_one_letter_code
_entity_poly.pdbx_strand_id
1 'polypeptide(L)'
;MASRLPGDSAYILDTGEGEWGMHVWDGNQWNVMATQDSASVDANSISHTYNLPSSAFGTTETVTMGRISDNSRVVSVLVEVITPLSGYAGGVPALEVGTTADPDRFMTEDQNDVESSGSYTTTPDFHYAGATELEIKCSLSHLNATGGEVKVTVTYV
;
A
#
# COMPACT_ATOMS: atom_id res chain seq x y z
N MET A 1 2.74 -27.52 -46.12
CA MET A 1 2.61 -26.28 -45.30
C MET A 1 1.22 -25.75 -45.52
N ALA A 2 0.41 -25.64 -44.45
CA ALA A 2 -0.89 -25.02 -44.59
C ALA A 2 -0.71 -23.51 -44.84
N SER A 3 -1.31 -23.01 -45.92
CA SER A 3 -1.33 -21.58 -46.24
C SER A 3 -2.21 -20.88 -45.20
N ARG A 4 -1.64 -19.98 -44.43
CA ARG A 4 -2.40 -19.11 -43.51
C ARG A 4 -3.09 -18.00 -44.29
N LEU A 5 -4.33 -17.71 -43.92
CA LEU A 5 -5.11 -16.66 -44.56
C LEU A 5 -4.84 -15.32 -43.84
N PRO A 6 -4.94 -14.20 -44.54
CA PRO A 6 -4.92 -12.88 -43.93
C PRO A 6 -6.07 -12.77 -42.88
N GLY A 7 -5.77 -12.29 -41.69
CA GLY A 7 -6.73 -12.19 -40.60
C GLY A 7 -6.63 -13.33 -39.57
N ASP A 8 -5.83 -14.37 -39.78
CA ASP A 8 -5.57 -15.36 -38.75
C ASP A 8 -4.88 -14.70 -37.54
N SER A 9 -5.46 -14.90 -36.37
CA SER A 9 -4.94 -14.37 -35.11
C SER A 9 -4.38 -15.50 -34.24
N ALA A 10 -3.30 -15.24 -33.57
CA ALA A 10 -2.71 -16.16 -32.59
C ALA A 10 -2.13 -15.38 -31.40
N TYR A 11 -2.21 -15.99 -30.21
CA TYR A 11 -1.43 -15.56 -29.07
C TYR A 11 -0.04 -16.20 -29.17
N ILE A 12 0.97 -15.36 -29.25
CA ILE A 12 2.35 -15.82 -29.33
C ILE A 12 3.07 -15.29 -28.09
N LEU A 13 3.76 -16.19 -27.40
CA LEU A 13 4.68 -15.81 -26.35
C LEU A 13 5.89 -15.13 -27.03
N ASP A 14 6.12 -13.86 -26.71
CA ASP A 14 7.36 -13.22 -27.14
C ASP A 14 8.51 -13.80 -26.32
N THR A 15 9.47 -14.38 -27.00
CA THR A 15 10.61 -15.05 -26.38
C THR A 15 11.68 -14.10 -25.84
N GLY A 16 11.46 -12.79 -25.94
CA GLY A 16 12.43 -11.79 -25.49
C GLY A 16 12.26 -11.37 -24.03
N GLU A 17 11.03 -11.10 -23.58
CA GLU A 17 10.78 -10.52 -22.24
C GLU A 17 9.59 -11.13 -21.48
N GLY A 18 9.00 -12.21 -22.00
CA GLY A 18 7.91 -12.93 -21.30
C GLY A 18 6.54 -12.29 -21.46
N GLU A 19 6.37 -11.37 -22.36
CA GLU A 19 5.10 -10.74 -22.66
C GLU A 19 4.25 -11.57 -23.63
N TRP A 20 2.95 -11.63 -23.35
CA TRP A 20 1.97 -12.27 -24.25
C TRP A 20 1.29 -11.19 -25.09
N GLY A 21 1.36 -11.33 -26.42
CA GLY A 21 0.69 -10.41 -27.32
C GLY A 21 -0.24 -11.11 -28.30
N MET A 22 -1.34 -10.43 -28.68
CA MET A 22 -2.15 -10.87 -29.79
C MET A 22 -1.54 -10.37 -31.09
N HIS A 23 -1.20 -11.30 -31.97
CA HIS A 23 -0.63 -11.01 -33.28
C HIS A 23 -1.62 -11.41 -34.37
N VAL A 24 -1.70 -10.63 -35.43
CA VAL A 24 -2.50 -10.91 -36.62
C VAL A 24 -1.60 -11.06 -37.81
N TRP A 25 -1.86 -12.10 -38.60
CA TRP A 25 -1.19 -12.36 -39.87
C TRP A 25 -1.79 -11.48 -40.99
N ASP A 26 -1.02 -10.61 -41.61
CA ASP A 26 -1.45 -9.72 -42.72
C ASP A 26 -1.29 -10.34 -44.10
N GLY A 27 -0.83 -11.58 -44.17
CA GLY A 27 -0.52 -12.30 -45.41
C GLY A 27 0.98 -12.32 -45.72
N ASN A 28 1.80 -11.52 -45.05
CA ASN A 28 3.24 -11.42 -45.25
C ASN A 28 4.01 -11.54 -43.91
N GLN A 29 3.49 -10.95 -42.83
CA GLN A 29 4.14 -10.94 -41.52
C GLN A 29 3.11 -10.94 -40.38
N TRP A 30 3.58 -11.27 -39.19
CA TRP A 30 2.81 -11.15 -37.96
C TRP A 30 2.93 -9.71 -37.41
N ASN A 31 1.81 -9.03 -37.29
CA ASN A 31 1.73 -7.70 -36.69
C ASN A 31 1.14 -7.78 -35.30
N VAL A 32 1.75 -7.11 -34.33
CA VAL A 32 1.25 -6.99 -32.96
C VAL A 32 -0.01 -6.13 -32.98
N MET A 33 -1.17 -6.70 -32.58
CA MET A 33 -2.41 -5.95 -32.43
C MET A 33 -2.61 -5.40 -31.04
N ALA A 34 -2.15 -6.12 -30.02
CA ALA A 34 -2.15 -5.66 -28.63
C ALA A 34 -1.04 -6.41 -27.89
N THR A 35 -0.18 -5.71 -27.25
CA THR A 35 0.57 -6.23 -26.13
C THR A 35 -0.34 -6.20 -24.93
N GLN A 36 -0.47 -7.30 -24.20
CA GLN A 36 -0.94 -7.24 -22.82
C GLN A 36 0.20 -6.55 -22.07
N ASP A 37 0.14 -5.21 -22.05
CA ASP A 37 0.84 -4.47 -21.04
C ASP A 37 0.39 -5.08 -19.71
N SER A 38 1.27 -5.73 -18.99
CA SER A 38 1.11 -5.87 -17.55
C SER A 38 0.95 -4.43 -17.10
N ALA A 39 -0.29 -3.97 -16.98
CA ALA A 39 -0.54 -2.67 -16.41
C ALA A 39 0.24 -2.69 -15.09
N SER A 40 1.39 -2.05 -15.07
CA SER A 40 2.04 -1.75 -13.81
C SER A 40 1.00 -0.90 -13.11
N VAL A 41 0.27 -1.52 -12.20
CA VAL A 41 -0.67 -0.80 -11.37
C VAL A 41 0.21 0.17 -10.62
N ASP A 42 0.20 1.44 -11.04
CA ASP A 42 1.02 2.46 -10.42
C ASP A 42 0.61 2.51 -8.95
N ALA A 43 1.46 1.93 -8.11
CA ALA A 43 1.23 1.91 -6.68
C ALA A 43 1.43 3.32 -6.14
N ASN A 44 0.38 3.87 -5.56
CA ASN A 44 0.43 5.14 -4.85
C ASN A 44 0.77 4.89 -3.38
N SER A 45 1.38 5.87 -2.72
CA SER A 45 1.64 5.78 -1.30
C SER A 45 1.32 7.08 -0.58
N ILE A 46 0.81 6.95 0.63
CA ILE A 46 0.66 8.03 1.59
C ILE A 46 1.46 7.69 2.84
N SER A 47 2.11 8.67 3.43
CA SER A 47 2.96 8.43 4.61
C SER A 47 2.82 9.55 5.64
N HIS A 48 3.08 9.18 6.90
CA HIS A 48 3.18 10.09 8.04
C HIS A 48 4.35 9.68 8.93
N THR A 49 5.00 10.65 9.55
CA THR A 49 6.09 10.40 10.50
C THR A 49 5.75 11.06 11.85
N TYR A 50 5.70 10.23 12.88
CA TYR A 50 5.64 10.70 14.26
C TYR A 50 7.04 10.97 14.78
N ASN A 51 7.24 12.18 15.30
CA ASN A 51 8.49 12.60 15.96
C ASN A 51 8.16 12.96 17.42
N LEU A 52 8.73 12.25 18.36
CA LEU A 52 8.49 12.48 19.77
C LEU A 52 9.67 13.18 20.44
N PRO A 53 9.39 14.05 21.41
CA PRO A 53 8.09 14.35 21.99
C PRO A 53 7.14 15.06 21.01
N SER A 54 5.89 14.61 21.00
CA SER A 54 4.84 15.25 20.21
C SER A 54 4.42 16.60 20.84
N SER A 55 4.06 17.56 19.98
CA SER A 55 3.42 18.81 20.42
C SER A 55 1.91 18.64 20.67
N ALA A 56 1.33 17.48 20.32
CA ALA A 56 -0.06 17.18 20.55
C ALA A 56 -0.35 17.00 22.04
N PHE A 57 -1.50 17.51 22.48
CA PHE A 57 -1.96 17.29 23.85
C PHE A 57 -2.54 15.88 24.00
N GLY A 58 -2.16 15.20 25.08
CA GLY A 58 -2.68 13.88 25.42
C GLY A 58 -1.67 12.75 25.22
N THR A 59 -2.13 11.54 25.40
CA THR A 59 -1.31 10.33 25.33
C THR A 59 -1.43 9.58 24.00
N THR A 60 -2.39 10.00 23.17
CA THR A 60 -2.66 9.41 21.86
C THR A 60 -2.78 10.50 20.81
N GLU A 61 -2.11 10.34 19.72
CA GLU A 61 -2.17 11.22 18.54
C GLU A 61 -2.75 10.46 17.35
N THR A 62 -3.89 10.93 16.83
CA THR A 62 -4.52 10.37 15.62
C THR A 62 -4.41 11.36 14.48
N VAL A 63 -3.88 10.91 13.36
CA VAL A 63 -3.64 11.74 12.17
C VAL A 63 -4.37 11.17 10.97
N THR A 64 -5.00 12.03 10.18
CA THR A 64 -5.44 11.69 8.83
C THR A 64 -4.23 11.75 7.91
N MET A 65 -3.75 10.60 7.47
CA MET A 65 -2.58 10.51 6.58
C MET A 65 -2.91 11.00 5.17
N GLY A 66 -4.10 10.67 4.68
CA GLY A 66 -4.57 11.02 3.34
C GLY A 66 -5.91 10.37 3.02
N ARG A 67 -6.27 10.40 1.75
CA ARG A 67 -7.54 9.83 1.26
C ARG A 67 -7.28 8.98 0.03
N ILE A 68 -8.07 7.92 -0.11
CA ILE A 68 -8.11 7.07 -1.29
C ILE A 68 -9.46 7.17 -1.97
N SER A 69 -9.48 7.12 -3.30
CA SER A 69 -10.71 7.23 -4.10
C SER A 69 -11.46 5.89 -4.16
N ASP A 70 -12.66 5.95 -4.75
CA ASP A 70 -13.42 4.76 -5.10
C ASP A 70 -12.59 3.79 -5.97
N ASN A 71 -12.84 2.51 -5.80
CA ASN A 71 -12.13 1.39 -6.44
C ASN A 71 -10.64 1.28 -6.10
N SER A 72 -10.13 2.06 -5.16
CA SER A 72 -8.77 1.87 -4.64
C SER A 72 -8.67 0.59 -3.80
N ARG A 73 -7.48 -0.01 -3.81
CA ARG A 73 -7.16 -1.19 -3.01
C ARG A 73 -5.94 -0.93 -2.17
N VAL A 74 -6.06 -1.02 -0.85
CA VAL A 74 -4.92 -0.95 0.06
C VAL A 74 -4.19 -2.29 -0.01
N VAL A 75 -2.96 -2.27 -0.48
CA VAL A 75 -2.16 -3.49 -0.74
C VAL A 75 -1.13 -3.75 0.35
N SER A 76 -0.59 -2.70 0.98
CA SER A 76 0.31 -2.89 2.12
C SER A 76 0.32 -1.70 3.07
N VAL A 77 0.65 -1.98 4.31
CA VAL A 77 1.02 -1.00 5.33
C VAL A 77 2.40 -1.36 5.84
N LEU A 78 3.28 -0.39 5.87
CA LEU A 78 4.64 -0.48 6.42
C LEU A 78 4.77 0.49 7.58
N VAL A 79 5.19 -0.02 8.74
CA VAL A 79 5.59 0.77 9.91
C VAL A 79 7.08 0.60 10.09
N GLU A 80 7.82 1.69 10.02
CA GLU A 80 9.28 1.74 10.23
C GLU A 80 9.54 2.45 11.57
N VAL A 81 10.01 1.70 12.56
CA VAL A 81 10.46 2.25 13.83
C VAL A 81 11.93 2.63 13.70
N ILE A 82 12.17 3.90 13.38
CA ILE A 82 13.50 4.46 13.14
C ILE A 82 14.23 4.63 14.47
N THR A 83 13.53 5.21 15.43
CA THR A 83 13.98 5.32 16.83
C THR A 83 12.85 4.81 17.72
N PRO A 84 13.10 3.80 18.57
CA PRO A 84 12.10 3.27 19.48
C PRO A 84 11.52 4.34 20.41
N LEU A 85 10.23 4.19 20.74
CA LEU A 85 9.60 5.07 21.73
C LEU A 85 10.26 4.88 23.10
N SER A 86 10.53 5.97 23.77
CA SER A 86 11.19 5.96 25.08
C SER A 86 10.66 7.06 26.00
N GLY A 87 10.87 6.87 27.31
CA GLY A 87 10.47 7.86 28.32
C GLY A 87 8.97 8.03 28.50
N TYR A 88 8.18 7.07 28.07
CA TYR A 88 6.71 7.05 28.29
C TYR A 88 6.35 6.62 29.71
N ALA A 89 5.14 6.92 30.15
CA ALA A 89 4.65 6.63 31.49
C ALA A 89 3.35 5.82 31.47
N GLY A 90 3.41 4.63 32.07
CA GLY A 90 2.24 3.81 32.37
C GLY A 90 1.56 3.18 31.16
N GLY A 91 1.81 1.92 30.91
CA GLY A 91 1.22 1.16 29.80
C GLY A 91 2.24 0.77 28.73
N VAL A 92 1.76 0.24 27.63
CA VAL A 92 2.54 -0.13 26.44
C VAL A 92 2.12 0.80 25.31
N PRO A 93 3.06 1.49 24.66
CA PRO A 93 2.75 2.28 23.47
C PRO A 93 2.20 1.39 22.34
N ALA A 94 1.26 1.90 21.58
CA ALA A 94 0.57 1.12 20.56
C ALA A 94 0.34 1.97 19.29
N LEU A 95 0.44 1.35 18.11
CA LEU A 95 0.15 2.00 16.85
C LEU A 95 -0.85 1.17 16.05
N GLU A 96 -1.87 1.85 15.53
CA GLU A 96 -2.92 1.29 14.69
C GLU A 96 -3.04 2.07 13.39
N VAL A 97 -3.38 1.37 12.31
CA VAL A 97 -3.63 1.99 11.00
C VAL A 97 -4.95 1.48 10.44
N GLY A 98 -5.82 2.41 10.08
CA GLY A 98 -7.15 2.06 9.58
C GLY A 98 -7.94 3.24 9.04
N THR A 99 -9.20 3.28 9.41
CA THR A 99 -10.16 4.32 9.01
C THR A 99 -10.83 4.97 10.21
N THR A 100 -11.68 5.97 9.99
CA THR A 100 -12.48 6.55 11.09
C THR A 100 -13.45 5.54 11.72
N ALA A 101 -14.01 4.63 10.91
CA ALA A 101 -14.99 3.65 11.37
C ALA A 101 -14.35 2.39 11.97
N ASP A 102 -13.11 2.10 11.59
CA ASP A 102 -12.38 0.90 11.96
C ASP A 102 -10.88 1.27 12.05
N PRO A 103 -10.41 1.72 13.24
CA PRO A 103 -9.08 2.33 13.38
C PRO A 103 -7.90 1.39 13.15
N ASP A 104 -8.09 0.09 13.32
CA ASP A 104 -7.08 -0.96 13.18
C ASP A 104 -7.27 -1.83 11.92
N ARG A 105 -8.11 -1.37 11.00
CA ARG A 105 -8.51 -2.09 9.77
C ARG A 105 -7.36 -2.64 8.95
N PHE A 106 -6.25 -1.94 8.89
CA PHE A 106 -5.13 -2.26 8.01
C PHE A 106 -3.93 -2.80 8.78
N MET A 107 -3.76 -2.38 10.02
CA MET A 107 -2.72 -2.88 10.93
C MET A 107 -3.18 -2.67 12.38
N THR A 108 -3.21 -3.77 13.14
CA THR A 108 -3.51 -3.76 14.58
C THR A 108 -2.23 -3.50 15.38
N GLU A 109 -2.40 -3.15 16.66
CA GLU A 109 -1.28 -2.93 17.58
C GLU A 109 -0.39 -4.18 17.76
N ASP A 110 -0.97 -5.38 17.71
CA ASP A 110 -0.23 -6.65 17.82
C ASP A 110 0.66 -6.98 16.61
N GLN A 111 0.52 -6.25 15.52
CA GLN A 111 1.24 -6.48 14.28
C GLN A 111 2.48 -5.59 14.13
N ASN A 112 2.75 -4.75 15.12
CA ASN A 112 3.94 -3.90 15.17
C ASN A 112 4.42 -3.77 16.63
N ASP A 113 5.66 -3.29 16.80
CA ASP A 113 6.25 -3.02 18.12
C ASP A 113 7.02 -1.70 18.02
N VAL A 114 6.41 -0.63 18.53
CA VAL A 114 7.00 0.71 18.50
C VAL A 114 8.10 0.93 19.55
N GLU A 115 8.34 -0.06 20.41
CA GLU A 115 9.41 -0.06 21.41
C GLU A 115 10.71 -0.70 20.89
N SER A 116 10.66 -1.33 19.69
CA SER A 116 11.80 -2.00 19.06
C SER A 116 12.05 -1.44 17.66
N SER A 117 13.30 -1.09 17.35
CA SER A 117 13.68 -0.68 15.99
C SER A 117 13.42 -1.80 15.00
N GLY A 118 12.77 -1.48 13.89
CA GLY A 118 12.45 -2.48 12.87
C GLY A 118 11.44 -1.99 11.86
N SER A 119 11.09 -2.91 10.95
CA SER A 119 10.08 -2.69 9.94
C SER A 119 9.00 -3.76 10.06
N TYR A 120 7.77 -3.34 10.16
CA TYR A 120 6.59 -4.19 10.32
C TYR A 120 5.66 -3.98 9.14
N THR A 121 5.25 -5.05 8.48
CA THR A 121 4.46 -4.97 7.26
C THR A 121 3.22 -5.84 7.34
N THR A 122 2.09 -5.28 6.93
CA THR A 122 0.84 -6.03 6.69
C THR A 122 0.41 -5.91 5.24
N THR A 123 -0.38 -6.87 4.79
CA THR A 123 -0.98 -6.90 3.44
C THR A 123 -2.49 -7.08 3.58
N PRO A 124 -3.22 -6.01 3.94
CA PRO A 124 -4.65 -6.09 4.29
C PRO A 124 -5.53 -6.49 3.10
N ASP A 125 -5.07 -6.28 1.86
CA ASP A 125 -5.82 -6.58 0.64
C ASP A 125 -7.24 -6.00 0.65
N PHE A 126 -7.37 -4.76 1.12
CA PHE A 126 -8.64 -4.10 1.29
C PHE A 126 -9.06 -3.35 0.03
N HIS A 127 -10.15 -3.77 -0.59
CA HIS A 127 -10.77 -3.07 -1.71
C HIS A 127 -11.85 -2.11 -1.21
N TYR A 128 -11.68 -0.83 -1.50
CA TYR A 128 -12.65 0.20 -1.20
C TYR A 128 -13.60 0.41 -2.39
N ALA A 129 -14.89 0.23 -2.16
CA ALA A 129 -15.96 0.47 -3.13
C ALA A 129 -16.99 1.41 -2.51
N GLY A 130 -16.66 2.68 -2.37
CA GLY A 130 -17.51 3.70 -1.77
C GLY A 130 -17.75 4.87 -2.70
N ALA A 131 -18.86 5.57 -2.52
CA ALA A 131 -19.23 6.73 -3.33
C ALA A 131 -18.44 8.01 -3.00
N THR A 132 -17.65 7.99 -1.93
CA THR A 132 -16.85 9.13 -1.45
C THR A 132 -15.43 8.69 -1.14
N GLU A 133 -14.50 9.61 -1.05
CA GLU A 133 -13.13 9.30 -0.63
C GLU A 133 -13.09 8.70 0.79
N LEU A 134 -12.26 7.68 0.98
CA LEU A 134 -12.00 7.05 2.27
C LEU A 134 -10.78 7.70 2.94
N GLU A 135 -10.95 8.20 4.15
CA GLU A 135 -9.84 8.71 4.96
C GLU A 135 -9.04 7.55 5.55
N ILE A 136 -7.74 7.58 5.31
CA ILE A 136 -6.78 6.68 5.95
C ILE A 136 -6.20 7.40 7.15
N LYS A 137 -6.28 6.76 8.31
CA LYS A 137 -5.81 7.29 9.58
C LYS A 137 -4.77 6.37 10.20
N CYS A 138 -3.83 6.98 10.92
CA CYS A 138 -3.03 6.24 11.87
C CYS A 138 -3.15 6.89 13.26
N SER A 139 -3.07 6.06 14.28
CA SER A 139 -3.22 6.43 15.68
C SER A 139 -2.07 5.86 16.48
N LEU A 140 -1.29 6.73 17.11
CA LEU A 140 -0.19 6.35 18.00
C LEU A 140 -0.53 6.69 19.42
N SER A 141 -0.68 5.67 20.27
CA SER A 141 -0.70 5.83 21.71
C SER A 141 0.73 5.91 22.24
N HIS A 142 1.24 7.13 22.37
CA HIS A 142 2.65 7.38 22.74
C HIS A 142 2.87 7.57 24.24
N LEU A 143 1.80 7.61 25.05
CA LEU A 143 1.85 7.67 26.52
C LEU A 143 2.81 8.75 27.06
N ASN A 144 2.85 9.93 26.43
CA ASN A 144 3.77 11.03 26.70
C ASN A 144 5.27 10.66 26.52
N ALA A 145 5.59 9.80 25.58
CA ALA A 145 6.98 9.47 25.24
C ALA A 145 7.82 10.74 25.01
N THR A 146 9.04 10.74 25.54
CA THR A 146 9.97 11.88 25.42
C THR A 146 10.98 11.71 24.27
N GLY A 147 10.92 10.60 23.56
CA GLY A 147 11.74 10.33 22.37
C GLY A 147 11.16 9.18 21.56
N GLY A 148 11.43 9.20 20.27
CA GLY A 148 11.04 8.19 19.31
C GLY A 148 10.76 8.79 17.94
N GLU A 149 10.91 7.94 16.90
CA GLU A 149 10.56 8.30 15.52
C GLU A 149 9.97 7.08 14.83
N VAL A 150 8.73 7.20 14.39
CA VAL A 150 7.99 6.14 13.72
C VAL A 150 7.39 6.66 12.42
N LYS A 151 7.71 6.01 11.31
CA LYS A 151 7.15 6.34 10.00
C LYS A 151 6.15 5.26 9.57
N VAL A 152 4.99 5.70 9.13
CA VAL A 152 3.92 4.86 8.59
C VAL A 152 3.75 5.15 7.12
N THR A 153 3.70 4.11 6.29
CA THR A 153 3.44 4.22 4.85
C THR A 153 2.33 3.25 4.46
N VAL A 154 1.30 3.75 3.81
CA VAL A 154 0.21 2.96 3.24
C VAL A 154 0.33 2.99 1.73
N THR A 155 0.42 1.82 1.11
CA THR A 155 0.49 1.66 -0.35
C THR A 155 -0.86 1.18 -0.87
N TYR A 156 -1.35 1.80 -1.93
CA TYR A 156 -2.62 1.48 -2.57
C TYR A 156 -2.53 1.59 -4.10
N VAL A 157 -3.44 0.94 -4.77
CA VAL A 157 -3.56 0.89 -6.24
C VAL A 157 -4.97 1.25 -6.67
#